data_bd62c22e2db0584110b8add4720604a7
#
_entry.id   bd62c22e2db0584110b8add4720604a7
#
_cell.length_a   1.000
_cell.length_b   1.000
_cell.length_c   1.000
_cell.angle_alpha   90.00
_cell.angle_beta   90.00
_cell.angle_gamma   90.00
#
_symmetry.space_group_name_H-M   'P 1'
#
loop_
_entity.id
_entity.type
_entity.pdbx_description
1 polymer ?
#
loop_
_entity_poly.entity_id
_entity_poly.type
_entity_poly.pdbx_seq_one_letter_code
_entity_poly.pdbx_strand_id
1 'polypeptide(L)'
;MHLLKSKLLVIALLCLVITSCSKEDSVEAEAAKYNIDLALAQKNDSQMSAQILVLINDYRASLGLSTLQIDNQYASAFAVDHTQYMIEKEQINHDNFGYRSEGIKYHDGAQVVGENVAYGYDTAEKVVEAWLNSPGHRAIIEGNYTHTGFGVMKCPKGRSYYTQLFYRK
;
A
#
# COMPACT_ATOMS: atom_id res chain seq x y z
N MET A 1 56.52 -1.01 -66.50
CA MET A 1 56.06 0.32 -66.01
C MET A 1 54.54 0.29 -65.89
N HIS A 2 54.00 -0.27 -64.81
CA HIS A 2 52.58 -0.21 -64.49
C HIS A 2 52.41 -0.07 -62.97
N LEU A 3 51.94 1.09 -62.54
CA LEU A 3 51.60 1.37 -61.15
C LEU A 3 50.34 0.61 -60.74
N LEU A 4 50.45 -0.26 -59.78
CA LEU A 4 49.32 -0.93 -59.14
C LEU A 4 48.80 0.01 -58.04
N LYS A 5 47.64 0.60 -58.24
CA LYS A 5 46.93 1.41 -57.23
C LYS A 5 46.24 0.45 -56.26
N SER A 6 46.78 0.30 -55.06
CA SER A 6 46.11 -0.36 -53.95
C SER A 6 44.98 0.51 -53.44
N LYS A 7 43.73 0.05 -53.56
CA LYS A 7 42.54 0.67 -52.95
C LYS A 7 42.45 0.11 -51.51
N LEU A 8 42.76 0.94 -50.54
CA LEU A 8 42.55 0.64 -49.14
C LEU A 8 41.03 0.75 -48.87
N LEU A 9 40.40 -0.40 -48.64
CA LEU A 9 39.00 -0.47 -48.25
C LEU A 9 38.94 -0.26 -46.73
N VAL A 10 38.59 0.94 -46.30
CA VAL A 10 38.31 1.22 -44.87
C VAL A 10 36.90 0.73 -44.56
N ILE A 11 36.81 -0.45 -43.90
CA ILE A 11 35.55 -0.93 -43.33
C ILE A 11 35.34 -0.18 -42.04
N ALA A 12 34.48 0.83 -42.05
CA ALA A 12 33.97 1.47 -40.82
C ALA A 12 33.03 0.48 -40.12
N LEU A 13 33.50 -0.19 -39.09
CA LEU A 13 32.72 -1.01 -38.20
C LEU A 13 31.84 -0.06 -37.34
N LEU A 14 30.64 0.20 -37.78
CA LEU A 14 29.66 0.96 -37.04
C LEU A 14 29.19 0.09 -35.86
N CYS A 15 29.79 0.27 -34.68
CA CYS A 15 29.30 -0.32 -33.44
C CYS A 15 27.93 0.30 -33.11
N LEU A 16 26.86 -0.38 -33.47
CA LEU A 16 25.52 -0.13 -32.93
C LEU A 16 25.55 -0.51 -31.45
N VAL A 17 25.82 0.46 -30.58
CA VAL A 17 25.56 0.34 -29.16
C VAL A 17 24.05 0.38 -29.02
N ILE A 18 23.41 -0.79 -29.00
CA ILE A 18 22.01 -0.90 -28.65
C ILE A 18 21.94 -0.65 -27.13
N THR A 19 21.64 0.57 -26.75
CA THR A 19 21.28 0.91 -25.38
C THR A 19 19.97 0.18 -25.04
N SER A 20 20.09 -1.01 -24.49
CA SER A 20 18.98 -1.75 -23.88
C SER A 20 18.69 -1.13 -22.49
N CYS A 21 18.38 0.16 -22.49
CA CYS A 21 18.20 0.97 -21.29
C CYS A 21 16.75 1.46 -21.22
N SER A 22 15.76 0.57 -21.12
CA SER A 22 14.40 1.09 -20.91
C SER A 22 13.52 0.27 -19.96
N LYS A 23 13.80 -1.02 -19.76
CA LYS A 23 13.00 -1.83 -18.83
C LYS A 23 13.58 -1.88 -17.41
N GLU A 24 14.88 -1.96 -17.27
CA GLU A 24 15.54 -1.98 -15.96
C GLU A 24 15.41 -0.63 -15.27
N ASP A 25 15.64 0.48 -15.97
CA ASP A 25 15.47 1.83 -15.43
C ASP A 25 14.03 2.12 -14.98
N SER A 26 13.02 1.57 -15.67
CA SER A 26 11.61 1.74 -15.28
C SER A 26 11.24 0.92 -14.05
N VAL A 27 11.78 -0.28 -13.89
CA VAL A 27 11.55 -1.15 -12.72
C VAL A 27 12.23 -0.56 -11.48
N GLU A 28 13.46 -0.06 -11.61
CA GLU A 28 14.15 0.61 -10.51
C GLU A 28 13.45 1.90 -10.10
N ALA A 29 12.94 2.68 -11.06
CA ALA A 29 12.18 3.90 -10.78
C ALA A 29 10.86 3.62 -10.08
N GLU A 30 10.14 2.55 -10.44
CA GLU A 30 8.92 2.12 -9.74
C GLU A 30 9.24 1.57 -8.35
N ALA A 31 10.28 0.76 -8.19
CA ALA A 31 10.74 0.28 -6.90
C ALA A 31 11.09 1.43 -5.95
N ALA A 32 11.81 2.45 -6.45
CA ALA A 32 12.14 3.65 -5.70
C ALA A 32 10.90 4.48 -5.33
N LYS A 33 9.91 4.55 -6.23
CA LYS A 33 8.67 5.31 -6.04
C LYS A 33 7.80 4.76 -4.91
N TYR A 34 7.71 3.44 -4.78
CA TYR A 34 6.85 2.79 -3.78
C TYR A 34 7.65 2.18 -2.62
N ASN A 35 8.91 2.59 -2.47
CA ASN A 35 9.73 2.16 -1.34
C ASN A 35 9.15 2.69 -0.04
N ILE A 36 8.88 1.79 0.90
CA ILE A 36 8.39 2.10 2.24
C ILE A 36 9.21 1.37 3.29
N ASP A 37 9.49 2.05 4.40
CA ASP A 37 10.16 1.42 5.54
C ASP A 37 9.21 0.43 6.24
N LEU A 38 9.47 -0.86 6.10
CA LEU A 38 8.67 -1.91 6.73
C LEU A 38 8.74 -1.87 8.26
N ALA A 39 9.75 -1.22 8.86
CA ALA A 39 9.79 -1.01 10.29
C ALA A 39 8.63 -0.13 10.81
N LEU A 40 7.99 0.67 9.94
CA LEU A 40 6.79 1.42 10.29
C LEU A 40 5.67 0.52 10.80
N ALA A 41 5.48 -0.67 10.22
CA ALA A 41 4.45 -1.61 10.65
C ALA A 41 4.57 -1.98 12.15
N GLN A 42 5.77 -1.91 12.73
CA GLN A 42 6.00 -2.18 14.16
C GLN A 42 5.44 -1.09 15.09
N LYS A 43 5.13 0.10 14.56
CA LYS A 43 4.53 1.20 15.36
C LYS A 43 3.02 1.07 15.52
N ASN A 44 2.42 0.12 14.83
CA ASN A 44 0.98 -0.16 14.91
C ASN A 44 0.61 -0.71 16.31
N ASP A 45 -0.50 -0.25 16.88
CA ASP A 45 -1.12 -0.91 18.03
C ASP A 45 -1.68 -2.27 17.60
N SER A 46 -0.85 -3.30 17.71
CA SER A 46 -1.15 -4.65 17.25
C SER A 46 -2.31 -5.29 18.03
N GLN A 47 -2.49 -4.94 19.30
CA GLN A 47 -3.59 -5.44 20.13
C GLN A 47 -4.92 -4.89 19.64
N MET A 48 -5.01 -3.58 19.45
CA MET A 48 -6.20 -2.92 18.92
C MET A 48 -6.53 -3.43 17.52
N SER A 49 -5.54 -3.56 16.65
CA SER A 49 -5.71 -4.06 15.29
C SER A 49 -6.22 -5.50 15.24
N ALA A 50 -5.72 -6.37 16.13
CA ALA A 50 -6.19 -7.75 16.23
C ALA A 50 -7.67 -7.81 16.66
N GLN A 51 -8.08 -6.98 17.61
CA GLN A 51 -9.47 -6.90 18.08
C GLN A 51 -10.38 -6.39 16.95
N ILE A 52 -9.98 -5.34 16.23
CA ILE A 52 -10.71 -4.84 15.05
C ILE A 52 -10.87 -5.93 13.99
N LEU A 53 -9.79 -6.67 13.68
CA LEU A 53 -9.82 -7.75 12.68
C LEU A 53 -10.80 -8.86 13.06
N VAL A 54 -10.83 -9.27 14.33
CA VAL A 54 -11.80 -10.27 14.81
C VAL A 54 -13.23 -9.79 14.57
N LEU A 55 -13.58 -8.59 15.04
CA LEU A 55 -14.93 -8.03 14.89
C LEU A 55 -15.35 -7.88 13.42
N ILE A 56 -14.45 -7.42 12.55
CA ILE A 56 -14.73 -7.31 11.11
C ILE A 56 -14.88 -8.68 10.49
N ASN A 57 -14.06 -9.66 10.83
CA ASN A 57 -14.17 -11.01 10.29
C ASN A 57 -15.43 -11.73 10.75
N ASP A 58 -15.85 -11.54 12.00
CA ASP A 58 -17.13 -12.07 12.50
C ASP A 58 -18.31 -11.47 11.74
N TYR A 59 -18.29 -10.14 11.50
CA TYR A 59 -19.30 -9.47 10.70
C TYR A 59 -19.32 -10.00 9.26
N ARG A 60 -18.15 -10.09 8.60
CA ARG A 60 -18.02 -10.62 7.23
C ARG A 60 -18.52 -12.05 7.13
N ALA A 61 -18.14 -12.91 8.08
CA ALA A 61 -18.59 -14.30 8.14
C ALA A 61 -20.11 -14.41 8.31
N SER A 62 -20.74 -13.51 9.10
CA SER A 62 -22.21 -13.46 9.24
C SER A 62 -22.95 -13.16 7.94
N LEU A 63 -22.26 -12.54 6.97
CA LEU A 63 -22.76 -12.25 5.62
C LEU A 63 -22.33 -13.29 4.58
N GLY A 64 -21.63 -14.37 4.97
CA GLY A 64 -21.07 -15.36 4.06
C GLY A 64 -19.87 -14.87 3.24
N LEU A 65 -19.24 -13.77 3.63
CA LEU A 65 -18.05 -13.23 2.99
C LEU A 65 -16.77 -13.90 3.54
N SER A 66 -15.75 -14.03 2.70
CA SER A 66 -14.45 -14.54 3.14
C SER A 66 -13.83 -13.64 4.21
N THR A 67 -13.19 -14.24 5.22
CA THR A 67 -12.43 -13.52 6.23
C THR A 67 -11.16 -12.91 5.64
N LEU A 68 -10.71 -11.81 6.23
CA LEU A 68 -9.50 -11.10 5.86
C LEU A 68 -8.29 -11.69 6.59
N GLN A 69 -7.18 -11.82 5.88
CA GLN A 69 -5.86 -12.12 6.45
C GLN A 69 -5.11 -10.82 6.73
N ILE A 70 -4.42 -10.76 7.87
CA ILE A 70 -3.62 -9.58 8.18
C ILE A 70 -2.31 -9.58 7.38
N ASP A 71 -1.96 -8.43 6.81
CA ASP A 71 -0.65 -8.14 6.27
C ASP A 71 0.11 -7.20 7.21
N ASN A 72 1.07 -7.75 7.93
CA ASN A 72 1.92 -7.02 8.87
C ASN A 72 3.19 -6.45 8.20
N GLN A 73 3.25 -6.41 6.87
CA GLN A 73 4.37 -5.89 6.10
C GLN A 73 3.94 -4.62 5.35
N TYR A 74 3.71 -4.74 4.05
CA TYR A 74 3.49 -3.57 3.19
C TYR A 74 2.19 -2.85 3.49
N ALA A 75 1.06 -3.56 3.56
CA ALA A 75 -0.21 -2.87 3.83
C ALA A 75 -0.23 -2.21 5.21
N SER A 76 0.35 -2.85 6.24
CA SER A 76 0.46 -2.22 7.57
C SER A 76 1.47 -1.07 7.59
N ALA A 77 2.61 -1.16 6.87
CA ALA A 77 3.56 -0.05 6.77
C ALA A 77 2.93 1.19 6.13
N PHE A 78 2.24 1.01 4.99
CA PHE A 78 1.50 2.10 4.34
C PHE A 78 0.36 2.66 5.21
N ALA A 79 -0.33 1.81 5.95
CA ALA A 79 -1.39 2.25 6.86
C ALA A 79 -0.83 3.08 8.02
N VAL A 80 0.31 2.65 8.60
CA VAL A 80 0.99 3.40 9.67
C VAL A 80 1.53 4.72 9.16
N ASP A 81 2.17 4.76 7.99
CA ASP A 81 2.65 5.98 7.36
C ASP A 81 1.53 7.01 7.22
N HIS A 82 0.38 6.57 6.69
CA HIS A 82 -0.78 7.46 6.58
C HIS A 82 -1.35 7.88 7.93
N THR A 83 -1.37 7.00 8.91
CA THR A 83 -1.82 7.34 10.26
C THR A 83 -0.92 8.40 10.91
N GLN A 84 0.40 8.29 10.74
CA GLN A 84 1.34 9.32 11.16
C GLN A 84 1.07 10.66 10.46
N TYR A 85 0.88 10.63 9.14
CA TYR A 85 0.52 11.82 8.35
C TYR A 85 -0.75 12.51 8.89
N MET A 86 -1.82 11.75 9.16
CA MET A 86 -3.05 12.30 9.73
C MET A 86 -2.85 12.90 11.12
N ILE A 87 -2.00 12.28 11.97
CA ILE A 87 -1.64 12.80 13.28
C ILE A 87 -0.89 14.14 13.15
N GLU A 88 0.08 14.22 12.25
CA GLU A 88 0.87 15.44 11.99
C GLU A 88 0.00 16.59 11.46
N LYS A 89 -1.00 16.26 10.63
CA LYS A 89 -1.97 17.24 10.11
C LYS A 89 -3.10 17.57 11.10
N GLU A 90 -3.21 16.84 12.19
CA GLU A 90 -4.35 16.89 13.12
C GLU A 90 -5.71 16.74 12.40
N GLN A 91 -5.77 15.98 11.32
CA GLN A 91 -6.95 15.84 10.46
C GLN A 91 -7.08 14.43 9.90
N ILE A 92 -8.30 13.85 9.90
CA ILE A 92 -8.58 12.61 9.17
C ILE A 92 -8.86 12.93 7.70
N ASN A 93 -8.27 12.18 6.81
CA ASN A 93 -8.42 12.32 5.37
C ASN A 93 -7.99 11.05 4.63
N HIS A 94 -8.14 11.05 3.31
CA HIS A 94 -7.66 10.01 2.40
C HIS A 94 -6.55 10.53 1.48
N ASP A 95 -5.82 11.55 1.89
CA ASP A 95 -4.74 12.14 1.10
C ASP A 95 -3.73 11.05 0.69
N ASN A 96 -3.25 11.13 -0.54
CA ASN A 96 -2.30 10.18 -1.11
C ASN A 96 -2.78 8.70 -1.15
N PHE A 97 -4.09 8.43 -1.10
CA PHE A 97 -4.61 7.05 -1.20
C PHE A 97 -4.12 6.35 -2.48
N GLY A 98 -4.05 7.08 -3.61
CA GLY A 98 -3.50 6.55 -4.85
C GLY A 98 -2.07 6.01 -4.70
N TYR A 99 -1.19 6.70 -3.97
CA TYR A 99 0.16 6.23 -3.68
C TYR A 99 0.15 4.92 -2.88
N ARG A 100 -0.64 4.84 -1.80
CA ARG A 100 -0.77 3.63 -0.98
C ARG A 100 -1.35 2.46 -1.78
N SER A 101 -2.37 2.73 -2.58
CA SER A 101 -3.00 1.74 -3.45
C SER A 101 -2.02 1.16 -4.46
N GLU A 102 -1.29 2.01 -5.18
CA GLU A 102 -0.31 1.55 -6.17
C GLU A 102 0.89 0.86 -5.49
N GLY A 103 1.31 1.32 -4.31
CA GLY A 103 2.35 0.64 -3.53
C GLY A 103 1.98 -0.79 -3.15
N ILE A 104 0.74 -1.03 -2.67
CA ILE A 104 0.25 -2.37 -2.34
C ILE A 104 0.10 -3.22 -3.62
N LYS A 105 -0.34 -2.65 -4.74
CA LYS A 105 -0.37 -3.35 -6.02
C LYS A 105 1.03 -3.78 -6.46
N TYR A 106 2.01 -2.90 -6.33
CA TYR A 106 3.39 -3.16 -6.70
C TYR A 106 4.01 -4.27 -5.86
N HIS A 107 3.89 -4.21 -4.52
CA HIS A 107 4.56 -5.13 -3.61
C HIS A 107 3.81 -6.45 -3.42
N ASP A 108 2.49 -6.42 -3.36
CA ASP A 108 1.64 -7.57 -3.02
C ASP A 108 0.85 -8.15 -4.19
N GLY A 109 0.94 -7.53 -5.38
CA GLY A 109 0.17 -7.94 -6.56
C GLY A 109 -1.33 -7.71 -6.40
N ALA A 110 -1.73 -6.73 -5.58
CA ALA A 110 -3.14 -6.45 -5.34
C ALA A 110 -3.86 -5.99 -6.62
N GLN A 111 -5.06 -6.52 -6.84
CA GLN A 111 -5.92 -6.13 -7.96
C GLN A 111 -6.81 -4.94 -7.60
N VAL A 112 -7.28 -4.90 -6.37
CA VAL A 112 -8.15 -3.84 -5.83
C VAL A 112 -7.72 -3.51 -4.41
N VAL A 113 -7.79 -2.22 -4.07
CA VAL A 113 -7.46 -1.69 -2.74
C VAL A 113 -8.58 -0.78 -2.26
N GLY A 114 -8.88 -0.81 -0.97
CA GLY A 114 -9.82 0.08 -0.29
C GLY A 114 -9.24 0.60 1.01
N GLU A 115 -9.83 1.67 1.54
CA GLU A 115 -9.34 2.30 2.76
C GLU A 115 -10.50 2.79 3.63
N ASN A 116 -10.42 2.48 4.94
CA ASN A 116 -11.21 3.13 5.97
C ASN A 116 -10.28 3.90 6.92
N VAL A 117 -10.69 5.10 7.31
CA VAL A 117 -10.01 5.89 8.33
C VAL A 117 -10.96 6.26 9.46
N ALA A 118 -10.41 6.49 10.66
CA ALA A 118 -11.19 6.95 11.81
C ALA A 118 -10.32 7.73 12.81
N TYR A 119 -11.00 8.42 13.74
CA TYR A 119 -10.36 9.20 14.78
C TYR A 119 -11.20 9.23 16.07
N GLY A 120 -10.52 9.12 17.21
CA GLY A 120 -11.09 9.46 18.52
C GLY A 120 -11.81 8.32 19.23
N TYR A 121 -11.84 7.13 18.66
CA TYR A 121 -12.44 5.95 19.31
C TYR A 121 -11.43 5.30 20.28
N ASP A 122 -11.94 4.76 21.40
CA ASP A 122 -11.10 4.20 22.46
C ASP A 122 -11.02 2.67 22.41
N THR A 123 -11.98 2.02 21.74
CA THR A 123 -12.06 0.55 21.66
C THR A 123 -12.33 0.09 20.22
N ALA A 124 -12.00 -1.19 19.96
CA ALA A 124 -12.24 -1.83 18.68
C ALA A 124 -13.73 -1.88 18.32
N GLU A 125 -14.59 -2.16 19.32
CA GLU A 125 -16.04 -2.21 19.12
C GLU A 125 -16.59 -0.88 18.63
N LYS A 126 -16.18 0.23 19.27
CA LYS A 126 -16.66 1.58 18.91
C LYS A 126 -16.24 1.99 17.51
N VAL A 127 -15.00 1.73 17.11
CA VAL A 127 -14.54 2.10 15.76
C VAL A 127 -15.18 1.23 14.69
N VAL A 128 -15.32 -0.08 14.93
CA VAL A 128 -16.00 -0.99 14.00
C VAL A 128 -17.49 -0.65 13.89
N GLU A 129 -18.18 -0.40 15.01
CA GLU A 129 -19.57 0.05 15.01
C GLU A 129 -19.74 1.34 14.20
N ALA A 130 -18.85 2.33 14.38
CA ALA A 130 -18.89 3.58 13.63
C ALA A 130 -18.71 3.35 12.12
N TRP A 131 -17.78 2.48 11.73
CA TRP A 131 -17.59 2.12 10.32
C TRP A 131 -18.81 1.40 9.75
N LEU A 132 -19.39 0.44 10.49
CA LEU A 132 -20.58 -0.29 10.04
C LEU A 132 -21.84 0.59 9.95
N ASN A 133 -21.94 1.62 10.76
CA ASN A 133 -23.03 2.59 10.72
C ASN A 133 -22.86 3.64 9.59
N SER A 134 -21.69 3.73 8.99
CA SER A 134 -21.40 4.59 7.84
C SER A 134 -21.52 3.81 6.53
N PRO A 135 -22.46 4.14 5.63
CA PRO A 135 -22.66 3.38 4.39
C PRO A 135 -21.38 3.23 3.54
N GLY A 136 -20.56 4.28 3.46
CA GLY A 136 -19.31 4.25 2.70
C GLY A 136 -18.26 3.31 3.31
N HIS A 137 -18.01 3.42 4.62
CA HIS A 137 -17.06 2.55 5.32
C HIS A 137 -17.54 1.09 5.34
N ARG A 138 -18.85 0.88 5.56
CA ARG A 138 -19.44 -0.46 5.53
C ARG A 138 -19.29 -1.11 4.16
N ALA A 139 -19.52 -0.38 3.07
CA ALA A 139 -19.33 -0.89 1.72
C ALA A 139 -17.88 -1.35 1.46
N ILE A 140 -16.89 -0.67 2.05
CA ILE A 140 -15.50 -1.14 2.01
C ILE A 140 -15.35 -2.44 2.81
N ILE A 141 -15.86 -2.51 4.05
CA ILE A 141 -15.77 -3.73 4.87
C ILE A 141 -16.44 -4.94 4.19
N GLU A 142 -17.54 -4.73 3.47
CA GLU A 142 -18.30 -5.76 2.72
C GLU A 142 -17.67 -6.08 1.34
N GLY A 143 -16.66 -5.35 0.93
CA GLY A 143 -16.01 -5.51 -0.36
C GLY A 143 -15.35 -6.88 -0.55
N ASN A 144 -15.11 -7.25 -1.82
CA ASN A 144 -14.43 -8.50 -2.17
C ASN A 144 -12.91 -8.35 -1.95
N TYR A 145 -12.49 -8.43 -0.69
CA TYR A 145 -11.09 -8.39 -0.25
C TYR A 145 -10.69 -9.68 0.42
N THR A 146 -9.38 -9.96 0.42
CA THR A 146 -8.77 -11.15 1.03
C THR A 146 -7.78 -10.79 2.13
N HIS A 147 -7.23 -9.59 2.12
CA HIS A 147 -6.19 -9.14 3.03
C HIS A 147 -6.48 -7.74 3.57
N THR A 148 -5.86 -7.42 4.70
CA THR A 148 -5.93 -6.10 5.33
C THR A 148 -4.65 -5.76 6.08
N GLY A 149 -4.28 -4.47 6.09
CA GLY A 149 -3.22 -3.93 6.94
C GLY A 149 -3.75 -2.80 7.80
N PHE A 150 -3.13 -2.57 8.96
CA PHE A 150 -3.56 -1.59 9.94
C PHE A 150 -2.47 -0.59 10.30
N GLY A 151 -2.88 0.65 10.49
CA GLY A 151 -2.15 1.68 11.19
C GLY A 151 -3.04 2.25 12.30
N VAL A 152 -2.80 1.85 13.52
CA VAL A 152 -3.49 2.37 14.71
C VAL A 152 -2.48 3.00 15.62
N MET A 153 -2.61 4.30 15.89
CA MET A 153 -1.66 5.05 16.69
C MET A 153 -2.36 6.12 17.53
N LYS A 154 -1.81 6.40 18.71
CA LYS A 154 -2.25 7.52 19.54
C LYS A 154 -1.46 8.80 19.22
N CYS A 155 -2.17 9.91 19.04
CA CYS A 155 -1.53 11.21 18.99
C CYS A 155 -1.04 11.66 20.39
N PRO A 156 -0.20 12.72 20.49
CA PRO A 156 0.26 13.23 21.77
C PRO A 156 -0.85 13.66 22.75
N LYS A 157 -2.04 13.94 22.22
CA LYS A 157 -3.24 14.27 23.04
C LYS A 157 -3.97 13.01 23.54
N GLY A 158 -3.42 11.80 23.31
CA GLY A 158 -3.95 10.51 23.76
C GLY A 158 -5.10 9.96 22.90
N ARG A 159 -5.46 10.61 21.81
CA ARG A 159 -6.54 10.15 20.91
C ARG A 159 -6.00 9.25 19.82
N SER A 160 -6.72 8.17 19.52
CA SER A 160 -6.34 7.22 18.49
C SER A 160 -6.76 7.69 17.10
N TYR A 161 -5.87 7.49 16.13
CA TYR A 161 -6.11 7.58 14.70
C TYR A 161 -6.02 6.19 14.10
N TYR A 162 -6.80 5.93 13.07
CA TYR A 162 -6.94 4.63 12.46
C TYR A 162 -6.86 4.75 10.94
N THR A 163 -6.05 3.89 10.32
CA THR A 163 -6.09 3.58 8.90
C THR A 163 -6.21 2.07 8.76
N GLN A 164 -7.19 1.59 8.03
CA GLN A 164 -7.30 0.21 7.62
C GLN A 164 -7.29 0.15 6.10
N LEU A 165 -6.29 -0.54 5.54
CA LEU A 165 -6.18 -0.83 4.12
C LEU A 165 -6.68 -2.24 3.85
N PHE A 166 -7.52 -2.39 2.84
CA PHE A 166 -8.08 -3.65 2.38
C PHE A 166 -7.58 -3.93 0.99
N TYR A 167 -7.25 -5.19 0.67
CA TYR A 167 -6.91 -5.52 -0.70
C TYR A 167 -7.23 -6.97 -1.07
N ARG A 168 -7.32 -7.24 -2.37
CA ARG A 168 -7.46 -8.57 -2.93
C ARG A 168 -6.28 -8.87 -3.85
N LYS A 169 -5.64 -10.00 -3.61
CA LYS A 169 -4.69 -10.62 -4.55
C LYS A 169 -5.42 -11.32 -5.69
#